data_ee1c201de15dacee3df2903761722607
#
_entry.id   ee1c201de15dacee3df2903761722607
#
_cell.length_a   1.000
_cell.length_b   1.000
_cell.length_c   1.000
_cell.angle_alpha   90.00
_cell.angle_beta   90.00
_cell.angle_gamma   90.00
#
_symmetry.space_group_name_H-M   'P 1'
#
loop_
_entity.id
_entity.type
_entity.pdbx_description
1 polymer ?
#
loop_
_entity_poly.entity_id
_entity_poly.type
_entity_poly.pdbx_seq_one_letter_code
_entity_poly.pdbx_strand_id
1 'polypeptide(L)'
;EEIGCGSNHFDVKYFNADYAYTIDGGDIHIVEYENFNAFSANLNIHGRSIHPGSAKNKMINSTRVAYEFDSLLPVHMRPESTEGYEGFNHLHAIQGTCEETTMDYIIRNHDLQQAKKQCQEFIDIVEFLNKKYGYQIIDLTITESYLNMKEALKDHMFIVEQALAAIKENGLDAYCSPIRGGTDGARLTFMGLPCPNLGTGGFNYHGPYEYCSLTMMEKQVQILLHILKSTASK
;
A
#
# COMPACT_ATOMS: atom_id res chain seq x y z
N GLU A 1 -8.22 -5.89 -12.45
CA GLU A 1 -7.97 -6.29 -11.06
C GLU A 1 -6.55 -5.89 -10.67
N GLU A 2 -5.51 -6.30 -11.37
CA GLU A 2 -4.09 -5.98 -11.07
C GLU A 2 -3.77 -4.48 -11.00
N ILE A 3 -4.52 -3.64 -11.71
CA ILE A 3 -4.44 -2.18 -11.64
C ILE A 3 -5.13 -1.63 -10.38
N GLY A 4 -6.01 -2.43 -9.75
CA GLY A 4 -6.71 -2.08 -8.51
C GLY A 4 -7.74 -0.96 -8.67
N CYS A 5 -8.36 -0.78 -9.82
CA CYS A 5 -9.36 0.27 -10.06
C CYS A 5 -10.76 -0.26 -10.37
N GLY A 6 -10.96 -1.58 -10.42
CA GLY A 6 -12.26 -2.20 -10.70
C GLY A 6 -13.35 -1.79 -9.73
N SER A 7 -13.04 -1.79 -8.44
CA SER A 7 -13.98 -1.40 -7.38
C SER A 7 -14.42 0.08 -7.41
N ASN A 8 -13.73 0.95 -8.17
CA ASN A 8 -14.17 2.35 -8.36
C ASN A 8 -15.54 2.46 -9.04
N HIS A 9 -15.91 1.45 -9.80
CA HIS A 9 -17.17 1.41 -10.55
C HIS A 9 -18.28 0.65 -9.82
N PHE A 10 -18.00 0.18 -8.59
CA PHE A 10 -19.00 -0.52 -7.79
C PHE A 10 -20.06 0.48 -7.28
N ASP A 11 -21.34 0.18 -7.56
CA ASP A 11 -22.45 1.00 -7.10
C ASP A 11 -22.92 0.56 -5.72
N VAL A 12 -22.30 1.14 -4.67
CA VAL A 12 -22.63 0.86 -3.26
C VAL A 12 -24.10 1.16 -2.95
N LYS A 13 -24.69 2.19 -3.57
CA LYS A 13 -26.09 2.56 -3.34
C LYS A 13 -27.06 1.53 -3.94
N TYR A 14 -26.75 1.03 -5.13
CA TYR A 14 -27.53 -0.04 -5.75
C TYR A 14 -27.39 -1.35 -4.98
N PHE A 15 -26.18 -1.67 -4.49
CA PHE A 15 -25.91 -2.85 -3.69
C PHE A 15 -26.71 -2.84 -2.37
N ASN A 16 -26.87 -1.68 -1.75
CA ASN A 16 -27.75 -1.40 -0.61
C ASN A 16 -27.57 -2.38 0.56
N ALA A 17 -26.33 -2.63 0.97
CA ALA A 17 -25.98 -3.44 2.12
C ALA A 17 -25.41 -2.57 3.25
N ASP A 18 -25.61 -2.98 4.51
CA ASP A 18 -25.09 -2.29 5.69
C ASP A 18 -23.58 -2.51 5.85
N TYR A 19 -23.07 -3.67 5.41
CA TYR A 19 -21.67 -4.05 5.39
C TYR A 19 -21.41 -5.20 4.41
N ALA A 20 -20.16 -5.48 4.15
CA ALA A 20 -19.72 -6.58 3.28
C ALA A 20 -18.41 -7.21 3.76
N TYR A 21 -17.96 -8.26 3.10
CA TYR A 21 -16.62 -8.82 3.20
C TYR A 21 -16.07 -9.01 1.79
N THR A 22 -14.82 -8.65 1.57
CA THR A 22 -14.06 -9.14 0.41
C THR A 22 -13.40 -10.48 0.77
N ILE A 23 -13.25 -11.37 -0.20
CA ILE A 23 -12.60 -12.67 -0.04
C ILE A 23 -11.37 -12.63 -0.95
N ASP A 24 -10.31 -11.98 -0.47
CA ASP A 24 -9.15 -11.61 -1.27
C ASP A 24 -7.82 -11.75 -0.49
N GLY A 25 -7.90 -12.20 0.77
CA GLY A 25 -6.73 -12.48 1.60
C GLY A 25 -6.14 -13.87 1.37
N GLY A 26 -5.01 -14.16 2.02
CA GLY A 26 -4.32 -15.45 1.94
C GLY A 26 -4.88 -16.48 2.90
N ASP A 27 -4.38 -16.47 4.12
CA ASP A 27 -4.68 -17.44 5.15
C ASP A 27 -6.12 -17.28 5.67
N ILE A 28 -6.89 -18.37 5.69
CA ILE A 28 -8.27 -18.39 6.16
C ILE A 28 -8.44 -18.23 7.68
N HIS A 29 -7.35 -18.21 8.44
CA HIS A 29 -7.33 -17.90 9.87
C HIS A 29 -7.43 -16.39 10.15
N ILE A 30 -7.23 -15.56 9.12
CA ILE A 30 -7.01 -14.12 9.27
C ILE A 30 -8.27 -13.33 8.89
N VAL A 31 -8.59 -12.32 9.71
CA VAL A 31 -9.46 -11.22 9.35
C VAL A 31 -8.61 -9.95 9.23
N GLU A 32 -8.66 -9.31 8.08
CA GLU A 32 -7.88 -8.14 7.76
C GLU A 32 -8.79 -6.91 7.72
N TYR A 33 -8.57 -5.95 8.60
CA TYR A 33 -9.31 -4.69 8.71
C TYR A 33 -8.37 -3.47 8.75
N GLU A 34 -7.09 -3.71 8.55
CA GLU A 34 -6.03 -2.70 8.46
C GLU A 34 -5.22 -2.91 7.18
N ASN A 35 -4.94 -1.85 6.47
CA ASN A 35 -4.06 -1.82 5.32
C ASN A 35 -3.11 -0.61 5.40
N PHE A 36 -2.15 -0.49 4.51
CA PHE A 36 -1.30 0.69 4.48
C PHE A 36 -2.07 1.98 4.15
N ASN A 37 -1.61 3.12 4.70
CA ASN A 37 -1.75 4.41 4.03
C ASN A 37 -0.70 4.48 2.94
N ALA A 38 -1.09 4.93 1.76
CA ALA A 38 -0.29 4.85 0.56
C ALA A 38 -0.14 6.22 -0.10
N PHE A 39 1.11 6.60 -0.34
CA PHE A 39 1.48 7.76 -1.12
C PHE A 39 2.44 7.35 -2.23
N SER A 40 2.47 8.12 -3.30
CA SER A 40 3.50 8.07 -4.33
C SER A 40 4.29 9.38 -4.33
N ALA A 41 5.58 9.30 -4.59
CA ALA A 41 6.43 10.47 -4.78
C ALA A 41 7.14 10.35 -6.13
N ASN A 42 6.87 11.30 -7.01
CA ASN A 42 7.49 11.39 -8.33
C ASN A 42 8.48 12.55 -8.31
N LEU A 43 9.73 12.25 -8.64
CA LEU A 43 10.80 13.24 -8.74
C LEU A 43 11.21 13.40 -10.20
N ASN A 44 11.35 14.66 -10.62
CA ASN A 44 11.99 15.00 -11.88
C ASN A 44 13.24 15.85 -11.59
N ILE A 45 14.41 15.36 -12.00
CA ILE A 45 15.71 15.90 -11.66
C ILE A 45 16.35 16.49 -12.91
N HIS A 46 16.67 17.78 -12.87
CA HIS A 46 17.18 18.56 -14.00
C HIS A 46 18.70 18.76 -13.89
N GLY A 47 19.45 18.07 -14.74
CA GLY A 47 20.88 18.22 -14.83
C GLY A 47 21.29 19.31 -15.83
N ARG A 48 22.61 19.43 -15.98
CA ARG A 48 23.21 20.28 -16.97
C ARG A 48 24.35 19.52 -17.67
N SER A 49 24.09 19.04 -18.87
CA SER A 49 25.05 18.30 -19.68
C SER A 49 26.07 19.21 -20.32
N ILE A 50 27.29 18.73 -20.44
CA ILE A 50 28.37 19.33 -21.23
C ILE A 50 29.33 18.22 -21.62
N HIS A 51 30.20 18.48 -22.61
CA HIS A 51 31.26 17.54 -23.01
C HIS A 51 32.09 17.12 -21.79
N PRO A 52 32.26 15.82 -21.50
CA PRO A 52 32.91 15.34 -20.28
C PRO A 52 34.33 15.90 -20.07
N GLY A 53 35.09 16.07 -21.17
CA GLY A 53 36.47 16.66 -21.14
C GLY A 53 36.49 18.13 -20.70
N SER A 54 35.35 18.84 -20.69
CA SER A 54 35.20 20.24 -20.32
C SER A 54 34.26 20.45 -19.13
N ALA A 55 33.95 19.38 -18.43
CA ALA A 55 32.86 19.33 -17.45
C ALA A 55 33.18 19.93 -16.07
N LYS A 56 34.45 20.13 -15.76
CA LYS A 56 34.88 20.61 -14.42
C LYS A 56 34.15 21.90 -14.04
N ASN A 57 33.47 21.89 -12.91
CA ASN A 57 32.69 23.00 -12.33
C ASN A 57 31.53 23.50 -13.23
N LYS A 58 31.12 22.71 -14.23
CA LYS A 58 30.05 23.09 -15.18
C LYS A 58 28.94 22.05 -15.30
N MET A 59 29.31 20.77 -15.38
CA MET A 59 28.35 19.67 -15.50
C MET A 59 27.66 19.44 -14.16
N ILE A 60 26.35 19.21 -14.24
CA ILE A 60 25.54 18.64 -13.16
C ILE A 60 24.84 17.44 -13.76
N ASN A 61 25.21 16.25 -13.33
CA ASN A 61 24.65 15.01 -13.83
C ASN A 61 23.43 14.63 -12.98
N SER A 62 22.22 14.69 -13.57
CA SER A 62 20.96 14.41 -12.85
C SER A 62 20.93 13.01 -12.25
N THR A 63 21.54 12.00 -12.91
CA THR A 63 21.63 10.63 -12.36
C THR A 63 22.46 10.58 -11.06
N ARG A 64 23.50 11.42 -10.95
CA ARG A 64 24.28 11.52 -9.71
C ARG A 64 23.49 12.19 -8.59
N VAL A 65 22.67 13.19 -8.93
CA VAL A 65 21.77 13.83 -7.97
C VAL A 65 20.70 12.84 -7.50
N ALA A 66 20.19 11.98 -8.39
CA ALA A 66 19.28 10.91 -8.04
C ALA A 66 19.86 9.93 -7.01
N TYR A 67 21.12 9.50 -7.21
CA TYR A 67 21.83 8.67 -6.20
C TYR A 67 22.02 9.42 -4.87
N GLU A 68 22.32 10.70 -4.92
CA GLU A 68 22.48 11.51 -3.72
C GLU A 68 21.15 11.60 -2.97
N PHE A 69 20.03 11.84 -3.66
CA PHE A 69 18.70 11.85 -3.07
C PHE A 69 18.39 10.52 -2.38
N ASP A 70 18.53 9.38 -3.07
CA ASP A 70 18.26 8.05 -2.51
C ASP A 70 19.13 7.74 -1.28
N SER A 71 20.39 8.20 -1.30
CA SER A 71 21.33 7.97 -0.19
C SER A 71 20.99 8.74 1.09
N LEU A 72 20.16 9.76 1.00
CA LEU A 72 19.69 10.55 2.16
C LEU A 72 18.45 9.93 2.81
N LEU A 73 17.76 9.03 2.11
CA LEU A 73 16.63 8.29 2.67
C LEU A 73 17.10 7.18 3.62
N PRO A 74 16.34 6.87 4.68
CA PRO A 74 16.69 5.83 5.64
C PRO A 74 16.74 4.43 5.02
N VAL A 75 17.90 3.80 5.03
CA VAL A 75 18.11 2.45 4.45
C VAL A 75 17.23 1.38 5.11
N HIS A 76 16.98 1.50 6.43
CA HIS A 76 16.14 0.56 7.18
C HIS A 76 14.65 0.67 6.82
N MET A 77 14.23 1.69 6.08
CA MET A 77 12.87 1.86 5.58
C MET A 77 12.71 1.38 4.12
N ARG A 78 13.58 0.53 3.63
CA ARG A 78 13.39 -0.14 2.34
C ARG A 78 12.51 -1.39 2.51
N PRO A 79 11.71 -1.80 1.50
CA PRO A 79 10.84 -2.98 1.60
C PRO A 79 11.58 -4.24 2.05
N GLU A 80 12.79 -4.45 1.55
CA GLU A 80 13.65 -5.60 1.89
C GLU A 80 14.15 -5.62 3.35
N SER A 81 13.92 -4.53 4.10
CA SER A 81 14.33 -4.38 5.50
C SER A 81 13.15 -4.23 6.46
N THR A 82 11.91 -4.40 5.99
CA THR A 82 10.70 -4.11 6.76
C THR A 82 9.70 -5.27 6.75
N GLU A 83 9.00 -5.47 7.88
CA GLU A 83 7.96 -6.48 8.05
C GLU A 83 6.79 -5.98 8.92
N GLY A 84 5.73 -6.76 9.03
CA GLY A 84 4.58 -6.48 9.91
C GLY A 84 4.02 -5.08 9.72
N TYR A 85 4.02 -4.28 10.78
CA TYR A 85 3.52 -2.89 10.78
C TYR A 85 4.53 -1.84 10.31
N GLU A 86 5.76 -2.23 10.03
CA GLU A 86 6.81 -1.29 9.60
C GLU A 86 6.51 -0.71 8.23
N GLY A 87 6.58 0.62 8.13
CA GLY A 87 6.44 1.35 6.88
C GLY A 87 7.70 1.32 6.02
N PHE A 88 7.57 1.65 4.73
CA PHE A 88 8.71 1.68 3.82
C PHE A 88 8.63 2.80 2.77
N ASN A 89 9.80 3.13 2.21
CA ASN A 89 9.99 3.94 1.02
C ASN A 89 10.62 3.04 -0.06
N HIS A 90 9.88 2.75 -1.12
CA HIS A 90 10.31 1.87 -2.19
C HIS A 90 10.59 2.65 -3.47
N LEU A 91 11.84 2.66 -3.93
CA LEU A 91 12.17 3.12 -5.27
C LEU A 91 11.64 2.11 -6.28
N HIS A 92 10.49 2.44 -6.88
CA HIS A 92 9.78 1.55 -7.81
C HIS A 92 10.38 1.60 -9.22
N ALA A 93 10.73 2.80 -9.68
CA ALA A 93 11.32 3.00 -10.99
C ALA A 93 12.32 4.16 -10.98
N ILE A 94 13.35 4.05 -11.80
CA ILE A 94 14.31 5.12 -12.10
C ILE A 94 14.68 5.05 -13.57
N GLN A 95 14.65 6.21 -14.24
CA GLN A 95 15.11 6.34 -15.61
C GLN A 95 15.82 7.67 -15.79
N GLY A 96 16.99 7.67 -16.43
CA GLY A 96 17.67 8.93 -16.58
C GLY A 96 18.92 8.95 -17.46
N THR A 97 19.34 10.18 -17.74
CA THR A 97 20.55 10.54 -18.45
C THR A 97 21.33 11.59 -17.65
N CYS A 98 22.32 12.26 -18.25
CA CYS A 98 22.97 13.40 -17.59
C CYS A 98 22.07 14.62 -17.46
N GLU A 99 21.11 14.79 -18.39
CA GLU A 99 20.26 15.99 -18.49
C GLU A 99 19.02 15.88 -17.62
N GLU A 100 18.38 14.71 -17.59
CA GLU A 100 17.15 14.50 -16.87
C GLU A 100 17.09 13.09 -16.30
N THR A 101 16.59 12.96 -15.07
CA THR A 101 16.34 11.69 -14.39
C THR A 101 15.00 11.76 -13.66
N THR A 102 14.18 10.74 -13.89
CA THR A 102 12.93 10.54 -13.15
C THR A 102 13.08 9.43 -12.14
N MET A 103 12.46 9.59 -10.97
CA MET A 103 12.37 8.57 -9.91
C MET A 103 10.95 8.47 -9.42
N ASP A 104 10.44 7.25 -9.32
CA ASP A 104 9.10 6.96 -8.79
C ASP A 104 9.23 6.16 -7.50
N TYR A 105 8.70 6.71 -6.41
CA TYR A 105 8.67 6.07 -5.11
C TYR A 105 7.25 5.71 -4.69
N ILE A 106 7.16 4.59 -4.00
CA ILE A 106 5.98 4.14 -3.27
C ILE A 106 6.26 4.30 -1.78
N ILE A 107 5.45 5.08 -1.07
CA ILE A 107 5.55 5.33 0.36
C ILE A 107 4.39 4.63 1.06
N ARG A 108 4.67 3.81 2.06
CA ARG A 108 3.69 3.01 2.79
C ARG A 108 3.93 3.08 4.30
N ASN A 109 2.84 3.23 5.06
CA ASN A 109 2.85 3.07 6.51
C ASN A 109 1.43 2.78 7.02
N HIS A 110 1.28 1.93 8.04
CA HIS A 110 -0.02 1.71 8.68
C HIS A 110 -0.48 2.90 9.50
N ASP A 111 0.44 3.65 10.09
CA ASP A 111 0.16 4.90 10.80
C ASP A 111 0.20 6.08 9.82
N LEU A 112 -0.91 6.83 9.73
CA LEU A 112 -1.02 7.98 8.81
C LEU A 112 -0.05 9.11 9.17
N GLN A 113 0.22 9.33 10.46
CA GLN A 113 1.14 10.40 10.88
C GLN A 113 2.58 10.05 10.50
N GLN A 114 2.96 8.78 10.62
CA GLN A 114 4.26 8.31 10.16
C GLN A 114 4.38 8.37 8.62
N ALA A 115 3.32 7.97 7.89
CA ALA A 115 3.30 8.12 6.43
C ALA A 115 3.49 9.59 6.00
N LYS A 116 2.82 10.53 6.68
CA LYS A 116 3.01 11.97 6.44
C LYS A 116 4.41 12.47 6.79
N LYS A 117 5.04 11.93 7.85
CA LYS A 117 6.44 12.24 8.17
C LYS A 117 7.39 11.73 7.09
N GLN A 118 7.17 10.52 6.57
CA GLN A 118 7.94 10.02 5.43
C GLN A 118 7.81 10.97 4.22
N CYS A 119 6.60 11.41 3.88
CA CYS A 119 6.39 12.40 2.82
C CYS A 119 7.15 13.71 3.10
N GLN A 120 7.15 14.18 4.35
CA GLN A 120 7.87 15.40 4.73
C GLN A 120 9.41 15.23 4.58
N GLU A 121 9.95 14.07 4.91
CA GLU A 121 11.37 13.76 4.70
C GLU A 121 11.77 13.91 3.22
N PHE A 122 10.91 13.47 2.29
CA PHE A 122 11.15 13.68 0.85
C PHE A 122 11.22 15.17 0.51
N ILE A 123 10.30 15.98 1.04
CA ILE A 123 10.27 17.43 0.84
C ILE A 123 11.53 18.08 1.39
N ASP A 124 11.92 17.73 2.61
CA ASP A 124 13.09 18.30 3.29
C ASP A 124 14.39 17.98 2.53
N ILE A 125 14.53 16.76 2.01
CA ILE A 125 15.68 16.35 1.19
C ILE A 125 15.71 17.14 -0.13
N VAL A 126 14.56 17.30 -0.80
CA VAL A 126 14.47 18.10 -2.04
C VAL A 126 14.86 19.55 -1.78
N GLU A 127 14.33 20.15 -0.72
CA GLU A 127 14.69 21.53 -0.34
C GLU A 127 16.20 21.66 -0.05
N PHE A 128 16.77 20.70 0.68
CA PHE A 128 18.20 20.65 0.95
C PHE A 128 19.04 20.59 -0.35
N LEU A 129 18.68 19.70 -1.28
CA LEU A 129 19.40 19.53 -2.54
C LEU A 129 19.22 20.74 -3.46
N ASN A 130 18.02 21.29 -3.58
CA ASN A 130 17.76 22.52 -4.35
C ASN A 130 18.62 23.69 -3.83
N LYS A 131 18.72 23.84 -2.50
CA LYS A 131 19.59 24.84 -1.88
C LYS A 131 21.07 24.57 -2.14
N LYS A 132 21.50 23.31 -2.04
CA LYS A 132 22.91 22.89 -2.28
C LYS A 132 23.35 23.21 -3.70
N TYR A 133 22.52 22.95 -4.69
CA TYR A 133 22.82 23.19 -6.11
C TYR A 133 22.54 24.63 -6.56
N GLY A 134 21.86 25.44 -5.74
CA GLY A 134 21.62 26.86 -5.97
C GLY A 134 20.50 27.17 -6.96
N TYR A 135 19.70 26.17 -7.36
CA TYR A 135 18.50 26.31 -8.18
C TYR A 135 17.56 25.12 -7.94
N GLN A 136 16.35 25.17 -8.47
CA GLN A 136 15.38 24.07 -8.40
C GLN A 136 15.83 22.94 -9.32
N ILE A 137 16.69 22.07 -8.77
CA ILE A 137 17.23 20.92 -9.50
C ILE A 137 16.28 19.72 -9.45
N ILE A 138 15.42 19.64 -8.45
CA ILE A 138 14.44 18.57 -8.27
C ILE A 138 13.04 19.16 -8.15
N ASP A 139 12.14 18.70 -9.02
CA ASP A 139 10.71 18.86 -8.87
C ASP A 139 10.15 17.60 -8.21
N LEU A 140 9.35 17.77 -7.16
CA LEU A 140 8.71 16.70 -6.39
C LEU A 140 7.19 16.85 -6.46
N THR A 141 6.52 15.76 -6.78
CA THR A 141 5.07 15.62 -6.66
C THR A 141 4.74 14.46 -5.74
N ILE A 142 4.00 14.73 -4.67
CA ILE A 142 3.49 13.70 -3.75
C ILE A 142 1.97 13.58 -3.94
N THR A 143 1.48 12.36 -4.12
CA THR A 143 0.06 12.07 -4.31
C THR A 143 -0.39 11.02 -3.30
N GLU A 144 -1.51 11.26 -2.61
CA GLU A 144 -2.18 10.26 -1.80
C GLU A 144 -2.93 9.28 -2.71
N SER A 145 -2.68 7.97 -2.54
CA SER A 145 -3.29 6.92 -3.35
C SER A 145 -4.49 6.29 -2.65
N TYR A 146 -4.31 5.87 -1.39
CA TYR A 146 -5.37 5.34 -0.53
C TYR A 146 -4.97 5.41 0.95
N LEU A 147 -5.96 5.29 1.84
CA LEU A 147 -5.77 5.32 3.29
C LEU A 147 -6.04 3.96 3.93
N ASN A 148 -5.60 3.80 5.19
CA ASN A 148 -5.89 2.64 6.02
C ASN A 148 -7.37 2.64 6.41
N MET A 149 -8.08 1.55 6.13
CA MET A 149 -9.52 1.42 6.41
C MET A 149 -9.85 1.29 7.90
N LYS A 150 -8.87 1.03 8.76
CA LYS A 150 -9.05 0.84 10.21
C LYS A 150 -9.89 1.93 10.87
N GLU A 151 -9.56 3.20 10.59
CA GLU A 151 -10.27 4.33 11.19
C GLU A 151 -11.74 4.41 10.70
N ALA A 152 -11.99 4.05 9.45
CA ALA A 152 -13.34 4.01 8.90
C ALA A 152 -14.16 2.82 9.42
N LEU A 153 -13.50 1.75 9.85
CA LEU A 153 -14.13 0.55 10.41
C LEU A 153 -14.33 0.60 11.93
N LYS A 154 -13.80 1.58 12.64
CA LYS A 154 -13.81 1.62 14.11
C LYS A 154 -15.21 1.50 14.75
N ASP A 155 -16.21 2.08 14.12
CA ASP A 155 -17.61 2.02 14.58
C ASP A 155 -18.36 0.76 14.07
N HIS A 156 -17.68 -0.09 13.29
CA HIS A 156 -18.18 -1.30 12.68
C HIS A 156 -17.41 -2.56 13.09
N MET A 157 -16.69 -2.53 14.20
CA MET A 157 -15.83 -3.66 14.63
C MET A 157 -16.63 -4.96 14.87
N PHE A 158 -17.95 -4.88 15.08
CA PHE A 158 -18.81 -6.06 15.20
C PHE A 158 -18.74 -7.00 13.99
N ILE A 159 -18.45 -6.47 12.77
CA ILE A 159 -18.28 -7.32 11.57
C ILE A 159 -16.97 -8.09 11.62
N VAL A 160 -15.90 -7.50 12.15
CA VAL A 160 -14.61 -8.16 12.38
C VAL A 160 -14.78 -9.26 13.44
N GLU A 161 -15.45 -8.96 14.56
CA GLU A 161 -15.73 -9.91 15.63
C GLU A 161 -16.60 -11.08 15.14
N GLN A 162 -17.61 -10.81 14.29
CA GLN A 162 -18.45 -11.84 13.68
C GLN A 162 -17.62 -12.79 12.79
N ALA A 163 -16.71 -12.26 11.99
CA ALA A 163 -15.82 -13.07 11.16
C ALA A 163 -14.86 -13.93 12.01
N LEU A 164 -14.24 -13.35 13.03
CA LEU A 164 -13.38 -14.07 13.97
C LEU A 164 -14.12 -15.20 14.69
N ALA A 165 -15.37 -14.96 15.11
CA ALA A 165 -16.24 -15.99 15.72
C ALA A 165 -16.52 -17.12 14.74
N ALA A 166 -16.89 -16.79 13.50
CA ALA A 166 -17.18 -17.81 12.47
C ALA A 166 -15.96 -18.69 12.14
N ILE A 167 -14.75 -18.09 12.10
CA ILE A 167 -13.48 -18.83 11.91
C ILE A 167 -13.26 -19.80 13.08
N LYS A 168 -13.40 -19.35 14.33
CA LYS A 168 -13.23 -20.16 15.54
C LYS A 168 -14.23 -21.31 15.61
N GLU A 169 -15.50 -21.06 15.31
CA GLU A 169 -16.55 -22.08 15.29
C GLU A 169 -16.35 -23.16 14.20
N ASN A 170 -15.52 -22.83 13.18
CA ASN A 170 -15.06 -23.80 12.20
C ASN A 170 -13.77 -24.54 12.61
N GLY A 171 -13.33 -24.39 13.88
CA GLY A 171 -12.20 -25.13 14.45
C GLY A 171 -10.83 -24.58 14.08
N LEU A 172 -10.74 -23.30 13.72
CA LEU A 172 -9.51 -22.61 13.35
C LEU A 172 -9.12 -21.55 14.41
N ASP A 173 -7.82 -21.31 14.56
CA ASP A 173 -7.31 -20.24 15.42
C ASP A 173 -7.41 -18.89 14.70
N ALA A 174 -8.44 -18.10 15.03
CA ALA A 174 -8.72 -16.84 14.37
C ALA A 174 -7.94 -15.68 14.98
N TYR A 175 -7.34 -14.85 14.12
CA TYR A 175 -6.64 -13.63 14.51
C TYR A 175 -6.73 -12.53 13.45
N CYS A 176 -6.35 -11.31 13.81
CA CYS A 176 -6.26 -10.20 12.86
C CYS A 176 -4.81 -10.00 12.45
N SER A 177 -4.60 -9.67 11.18
CA SER A 177 -3.29 -9.27 10.65
C SER A 177 -3.46 -8.08 9.71
N PRO A 178 -2.51 -7.15 9.66
CA PRO A 178 -2.57 -6.04 8.71
C PRO A 178 -2.19 -6.49 7.30
N ILE A 179 -2.84 -5.90 6.30
CA ILE A 179 -2.45 -6.05 4.89
C ILE A 179 -1.27 -5.11 4.61
N ARG A 180 -0.18 -5.64 4.05
CA ARG A 180 0.96 -4.82 3.59
C ARG A 180 0.78 -4.31 2.15
N GLY A 181 -0.44 -3.92 1.80
CA GLY A 181 -0.83 -3.44 0.48
C GLY A 181 -2.15 -2.69 0.56
N GLY A 182 -2.83 -2.59 -0.57
CA GLY A 182 -4.21 -2.16 -0.70
C GLY A 182 -5.15 -3.36 -0.84
N THR A 183 -6.46 -3.12 -0.77
CA THR A 183 -7.51 -4.10 -1.04
C THR A 183 -8.76 -3.38 -1.52
N ASP A 184 -9.58 -4.04 -2.31
CA ASP A 184 -10.87 -3.53 -2.73
C ASP A 184 -11.81 -3.27 -1.54
N GLY A 185 -11.70 -4.08 -0.47
CA GLY A 185 -12.43 -3.86 0.77
C GLY A 185 -12.14 -2.51 1.42
N ALA A 186 -10.88 -2.04 1.39
CA ALA A 186 -10.53 -0.71 1.86
C ALA A 186 -11.24 0.37 1.03
N ARG A 187 -11.24 0.24 -0.30
CA ARG A 187 -11.91 1.19 -1.19
C ARG A 187 -13.41 1.23 -0.97
N LEU A 188 -14.05 0.06 -0.90
CA LEU A 188 -15.48 -0.06 -0.61
C LEU A 188 -15.84 0.56 0.74
N THR A 189 -14.97 0.39 1.75
CA THR A 189 -15.14 1.00 3.06
C THR A 189 -15.17 2.54 2.97
N PHE A 190 -14.25 3.15 2.21
CA PHE A 190 -14.25 4.60 1.99
C PHE A 190 -15.39 5.08 1.08
N MET A 191 -16.01 4.20 0.30
CA MET A 191 -17.23 4.49 -0.45
C MET A 191 -18.52 4.40 0.42
N GLY A 192 -18.38 4.05 1.71
CA GLY A 192 -19.47 3.96 2.67
C GLY A 192 -20.02 2.56 2.88
N LEU A 193 -19.33 1.51 2.41
CA LEU A 193 -19.66 0.10 2.66
C LEU A 193 -18.56 -0.53 3.53
N PRO A 194 -18.72 -0.61 4.86
CA PRO A 194 -17.72 -1.24 5.74
C PRO A 194 -17.41 -2.67 5.27
N CYS A 195 -16.14 -2.94 4.92
CA CYS A 195 -15.80 -4.15 4.21
C CYS A 195 -14.39 -4.67 4.59
N PRO A 196 -14.24 -5.41 5.70
CA PRO A 196 -13.01 -6.11 6.02
C PRO A 196 -12.75 -7.26 5.04
N ASN A 197 -11.50 -7.72 4.98
CA ASN A 197 -11.07 -8.76 4.08
C ASN A 197 -10.87 -10.10 4.79
N LEU A 198 -11.21 -11.19 4.10
CA LEU A 198 -11.06 -12.58 4.55
C LEU A 198 -10.15 -13.36 3.62
N GLY A 199 -9.52 -14.42 4.14
CA GLY A 199 -8.65 -15.28 3.37
C GLY A 199 -9.37 -16.12 2.31
N THR A 200 -8.66 -16.44 1.23
CA THR A 200 -9.12 -17.35 0.17
C THR A 200 -8.54 -18.76 0.32
N GLY A 201 -7.43 -18.92 1.04
CA GLY A 201 -6.56 -20.10 1.00
C GLY A 201 -5.56 -20.05 -0.15
N GLY A 202 -5.35 -18.87 -0.75
CA GLY A 202 -4.36 -18.59 -1.78
C GLY A 202 -3.04 -18.11 -1.21
N PHE A 203 -1.95 -18.32 -1.95
CA PHE A 203 -0.60 -17.97 -1.54
C PHE A 203 0.27 -17.62 -2.74
N ASN A 204 1.37 -16.88 -2.50
CA ASN A 204 2.35 -16.48 -3.50
C ASN A 204 1.77 -15.62 -4.63
N TYR A 205 0.83 -14.73 -4.28
CA TYR A 205 0.15 -13.84 -5.23
C TYR A 205 1.11 -13.07 -6.13
N HIS A 206 0.64 -12.74 -7.33
CA HIS A 206 1.35 -11.98 -8.35
C HIS A 206 2.66 -12.65 -8.82
N GLY A 207 2.79 -13.95 -8.65
CA GLY A 207 4.01 -14.69 -9.01
C GLY A 207 3.76 -16.00 -9.73
N PRO A 208 4.80 -16.56 -10.38
CA PRO A 208 4.68 -17.81 -11.14
C PRO A 208 4.42 -19.05 -10.27
N TYR A 209 4.51 -18.91 -8.96
CA TYR A 209 4.26 -19.97 -7.98
C TYR A 209 3.00 -19.75 -7.18
N GLU A 210 2.09 -18.93 -7.68
CA GLU A 210 0.78 -18.69 -7.08
C GLU A 210 -0.03 -20.00 -7.06
N TYR A 211 -0.66 -20.28 -5.94
CA TYR A 211 -1.51 -21.45 -5.76
C TYR A 211 -2.63 -21.20 -4.77
N CYS A 212 -3.68 -22.02 -4.83
CA CYS A 212 -4.77 -22.02 -3.86
C CYS A 212 -4.98 -23.45 -3.32
N SER A 213 -5.18 -23.55 -2.01
CA SER A 213 -5.45 -24.83 -1.36
C SER A 213 -6.95 -25.16 -1.46
N LEU A 214 -7.32 -26.25 -2.15
CA LEU A 214 -8.71 -26.70 -2.25
C LEU A 214 -9.36 -26.90 -0.86
N THR A 215 -8.64 -27.50 0.07
CA THR A 215 -9.13 -27.74 1.43
C THR A 215 -9.41 -26.44 2.18
N MET A 216 -8.55 -25.43 2.00
CA MET A 216 -8.78 -24.11 2.60
C MET A 216 -9.95 -23.38 1.94
N MET A 217 -10.10 -23.46 0.62
CA MET A 217 -11.26 -22.90 -0.09
C MET A 217 -12.58 -23.52 0.42
N GLU A 218 -12.65 -24.83 0.54
CA GLU A 218 -13.83 -25.53 1.07
C GLU A 218 -14.13 -25.09 2.51
N LYS A 219 -13.09 -24.94 3.33
CA LYS A 219 -13.24 -24.45 4.71
C LYS A 219 -13.71 -23.00 4.75
N GLN A 220 -13.19 -22.15 3.86
CA GLN A 220 -13.64 -20.76 3.76
C GLN A 220 -15.11 -20.65 3.39
N VAL A 221 -15.62 -21.52 2.50
CA VAL A 221 -17.06 -21.59 2.21
C VAL A 221 -17.88 -21.90 3.47
N GLN A 222 -17.41 -22.78 4.35
CA GLN A 222 -18.10 -23.08 5.61
C GLN A 222 -18.08 -21.88 6.56
N ILE A 223 -16.97 -21.12 6.62
CA ILE A 223 -16.87 -19.88 7.40
C ILE A 223 -17.90 -18.86 6.89
N LEU A 224 -17.98 -18.65 5.58
CA LEU A 224 -18.96 -17.74 4.97
C LEU A 224 -20.40 -18.13 5.25
N LEU A 225 -20.72 -19.42 5.15
CA LEU A 225 -22.07 -19.93 5.51
C LEU A 225 -22.39 -19.68 6.98
N HIS A 226 -21.39 -19.73 7.86
CA HIS A 226 -21.56 -19.43 9.29
C HIS A 226 -21.85 -17.94 9.51
N ILE A 227 -21.10 -17.05 8.85
CA ILE A 227 -21.34 -15.61 8.88
C ILE A 227 -22.78 -15.31 8.41
N LEU A 228 -23.19 -15.84 7.27
CA LEU A 228 -24.54 -15.63 6.72
C LEU A 228 -25.65 -16.12 7.69
N LYS A 229 -25.49 -17.29 8.28
CA LYS A 229 -26.45 -17.84 9.25
C LYS A 229 -26.54 -16.97 10.51
N SER A 230 -25.40 -16.53 11.03
CA SER A 230 -25.36 -15.66 12.22
C SER A 230 -25.98 -14.29 11.96
N THR A 231 -25.86 -13.77 10.73
CA THR A 231 -26.50 -12.51 10.31
C THR A 231 -28.00 -12.67 10.20
N ALA A 232 -28.49 -13.77 9.60
CA ALA A 232 -29.92 -14.02 9.41
C ALA A 232 -30.66 -14.31 10.72
N SER A 233 -29.95 -14.61 11.81
CA SER A 233 -30.54 -14.93 13.12
C SER A 233 -30.67 -13.71 14.04
N LYS A 234 -30.22 -12.54 13.59
CA LYS A 234 -30.36 -11.23 14.29
C LYS A 234 -31.58 -10.49 13.76
#